data_ad4e2c4cdfc6c1fc2df73297fa766a68
#
_entry.id   ad4e2c4cdfc6c1fc2df73297fa766a68
#
_cell.length_a   1.000
_cell.length_b   1.000
_cell.length_c   1.000
_cell.angle_alpha   90.00
_cell.angle_beta   90.00
_cell.angle_gamma   90.00
#
_symmetry.space_group_name_H-M   'P 1'
#
loop_
_entity.id
_entity.type
_entity.pdbx_description
1 polymer ?
#
loop_
_entity_poly.entity_id
_entity_poly.type
_entity_poly.pdbx_seq_one_letter_code
_entity_poly.pdbx_strand_id
1 'polypeptide(L)'
;MMQFNLPRIAFVVTVSFIGLALLAPMAAAQSVKVEGLIKARNGETMILQASDSPNLTVLLTDSTQVGQVQGVFKARRKEMSMAALIPGLAVKVEGTYNNQNQLVATSVSFKGNDLEQAQSIQAGLHETHVQARENKEQITANKAAIDAASARFGQLDDYYIRDQMTVYFSNGEVKLDPKYTPELLALAQKAQPINGYMIEVKGYASSVGSVTLNQQLSEDRANSVTNILIQQGHIPLTRMLAPGAMGESHQVGDDKTAEGQAENRRVVVRVLQNKAIAGI
;
A
#
# COMPACT_ATOMS: atom_id res chain seq x y z
N MET A 1 29.11 103.78 -5.43
CA MET A 1 28.86 105.03 -6.18
C MET A 1 28.09 104.64 -7.43
N MET A 2 27.00 105.32 -7.62
CA MET A 2 26.05 105.24 -8.73
C MET A 2 25.13 104.00 -8.82
N GLN A 3 23.94 104.18 -8.25
CA GLN A 3 22.74 103.41 -8.48
C GLN A 3 22.12 103.75 -9.81
N PHE A 4 21.73 102.81 -10.62
CA PHE A 4 20.79 103.04 -11.71
C PHE A 4 19.52 102.21 -11.46
N ASN A 5 18.45 102.94 -11.18
CA ASN A 5 17.09 102.47 -11.13
C ASN A 5 16.51 102.30 -12.54
N LEU A 6 15.91 101.17 -12.89
CA LEU A 6 15.12 101.05 -14.10
C LEU A 6 13.72 100.49 -13.74
N PRO A 7 12.68 101.00 -14.42
CA PRO A 7 11.29 100.75 -13.92
C PRO A 7 10.71 99.39 -14.37
N ARG A 8 9.86 98.90 -13.55
CA ARG A 8 9.04 97.68 -13.81
C ARG A 8 7.95 98.00 -14.83
N ILE A 9 7.99 97.38 -15.97
CA ILE A 9 6.89 97.29 -16.94
C ILE A 9 6.10 96.02 -16.63
N ALA A 10 4.85 96.19 -16.21
CA ALA A 10 3.90 95.07 -16.01
C ALA A 10 3.32 94.68 -17.39
N PHE A 11 3.62 93.47 -17.83
CA PHE A 11 2.99 92.85 -19.00
C PHE A 11 1.83 91.96 -18.53
N VAL A 12 0.59 92.36 -18.75
CA VAL A 12 -0.58 91.61 -18.56
C VAL A 12 -0.71 90.65 -19.75
N VAL A 13 -0.45 89.39 -19.53
CA VAL A 13 -0.70 88.28 -20.52
C VAL A 13 -2.04 87.62 -20.15
N THR A 14 -3.05 87.92 -20.93
CA THR A 14 -4.33 87.22 -20.97
C THR A 14 -4.11 85.84 -21.61
N VAL A 15 -4.12 84.76 -20.74
CA VAL A 15 -4.08 83.39 -21.22
C VAL A 15 -5.50 82.95 -21.56
N SER A 16 -5.82 82.91 -22.86
CA SER A 16 -7.02 82.23 -23.34
C SER A 16 -6.84 80.71 -23.21
N PHE A 17 -7.60 80.08 -22.30
CA PHE A 17 -7.73 78.60 -22.18
C PHE A 17 -8.54 78.10 -23.39
N ILE A 18 -7.88 77.61 -24.44
CA ILE A 18 -8.49 76.77 -25.46
C ILE A 18 -8.48 75.37 -24.87
N GLY A 19 -9.66 74.91 -24.45
CA GLY A 19 -9.88 73.51 -23.98
C GLY A 19 -9.65 72.51 -25.12
N LEU A 20 -8.43 71.95 -25.19
CA LEU A 20 -8.12 70.80 -26.03
C LEU A 20 -8.67 69.57 -25.35
N ALA A 21 -9.87 69.11 -25.72
CA ALA A 21 -10.38 67.85 -25.35
C ALA A 21 -9.47 66.77 -25.94
N LEU A 22 -8.59 66.19 -25.09
CA LEU A 22 -7.85 64.97 -25.38
C LEU A 22 -8.87 63.84 -25.48
N LEU A 23 -9.34 63.52 -26.69
CA LEU A 23 -9.91 62.26 -27.05
C LEU A 23 -8.80 61.20 -26.87
N ALA A 24 -8.75 60.54 -25.69
CA ALA A 24 -7.93 59.36 -25.50
C ALA A 24 -8.38 58.36 -26.56
N PRO A 25 -7.50 57.82 -27.42
CA PRO A 25 -7.89 56.73 -28.29
C PRO A 25 -8.33 55.56 -27.39
N MET A 26 -9.58 55.13 -27.48
CA MET A 26 -9.97 53.81 -26.98
C MET A 26 -9.01 52.83 -27.65
N ALA A 27 -8.07 52.28 -26.88
CA ALA A 27 -7.20 51.23 -27.35
C ALA A 27 -8.12 50.08 -27.74
N ALA A 28 -8.39 49.92 -29.00
CA ALA A 28 -9.08 48.75 -29.54
C ALA A 28 -8.24 47.55 -29.11
N ALA A 29 -8.80 46.72 -28.24
CA ALA A 29 -8.14 45.53 -27.77
C ALA A 29 -7.76 44.68 -29.01
N GLN A 30 -6.46 44.58 -29.28
CA GLN A 30 -5.96 43.85 -30.44
C GLN A 30 -6.36 42.36 -30.32
N SER A 31 -7.10 41.86 -31.28
CA SER A 31 -7.42 40.46 -31.39
C SER A 31 -6.14 39.66 -31.65
N VAL A 32 -5.86 38.72 -30.78
CA VAL A 32 -4.69 37.84 -30.84
C VAL A 32 -5.13 36.46 -31.31
N LYS A 33 -4.27 35.79 -32.10
CA LYS A 33 -4.47 34.41 -32.54
C LYS A 33 -3.42 33.52 -31.91
N VAL A 34 -3.86 32.48 -31.18
CA VAL A 34 -3.01 31.50 -30.51
C VAL A 34 -3.34 30.12 -30.99
N GLU A 35 -2.35 29.31 -31.33
CA GLU A 35 -2.49 27.90 -31.67
C GLU A 35 -1.86 27.06 -30.56
N GLY A 36 -2.52 25.92 -30.20
CA GLY A 36 -2.01 25.05 -29.18
C GLY A 36 -2.89 23.83 -28.96
N LEU A 37 -2.46 23.00 -28.02
CA LEU A 37 -3.20 21.82 -27.58
C LEU A 37 -4.01 22.12 -26.33
N ILE A 38 -5.25 21.67 -26.26
CA ILE A 38 -6.04 21.74 -25.03
C ILE A 38 -5.44 20.76 -24.02
N LYS A 39 -4.91 21.27 -22.93
CA LYS A 39 -4.35 20.48 -21.83
C LYS A 39 -5.44 20.04 -20.84
N ALA A 40 -6.33 20.93 -20.50
CA ALA A 40 -7.46 20.69 -19.60
C ALA A 40 -8.59 21.67 -19.87
N ARG A 41 -9.80 21.28 -19.51
CA ARG A 41 -10.97 22.17 -19.53
C ARG A 41 -11.84 21.92 -18.31
N ASN A 42 -12.31 23.01 -17.70
CA ASN A 42 -13.26 22.97 -16.60
C ASN A 42 -14.31 24.08 -16.82
N GLY A 43 -15.49 23.66 -17.30
CA GLY A 43 -16.57 24.59 -17.65
C GLY A 43 -16.13 25.63 -18.69
N GLU A 44 -16.14 26.90 -18.29
CA GLU A 44 -15.79 28.05 -19.11
C GLU A 44 -14.27 28.30 -19.22
N THR A 45 -13.46 27.63 -18.40
CA THR A 45 -12.02 27.80 -18.42
C THR A 45 -11.35 26.65 -19.15
N MET A 46 -10.47 26.99 -20.12
CA MET A 46 -9.66 26.05 -20.88
C MET A 46 -8.18 26.40 -20.71
N ILE A 47 -7.34 25.42 -20.46
CA ILE A 47 -5.89 25.57 -20.39
C ILE A 47 -5.31 25.10 -21.72
N LEU A 48 -4.63 26.00 -22.41
CA LEU A 48 -4.00 25.76 -23.70
C LEU A 48 -2.48 25.68 -23.54
N GLN A 49 -1.89 24.66 -24.11
CA GLN A 49 -0.46 24.53 -24.28
C GLN A 49 -0.08 25.14 -25.64
N ALA A 50 0.35 26.39 -25.64
CA ALA A 50 0.85 27.07 -26.81
C ALA A 50 2.39 27.06 -26.83
N SER A 51 3.01 27.36 -27.99
CA SER A 51 4.47 27.37 -28.15
C SER A 51 5.16 28.34 -27.20
N ASP A 52 4.54 29.50 -26.97
CA ASP A 52 5.09 30.58 -26.16
C ASP A 52 4.61 30.55 -24.71
N SER A 53 3.61 29.74 -24.40
CA SER A 53 3.02 29.64 -23.06
C SER A 53 2.48 28.25 -22.79
N PRO A 54 3.13 27.45 -21.95
CA PRO A 54 2.72 26.07 -21.70
C PRO A 54 1.41 25.92 -20.91
N ASN A 55 0.90 26.98 -20.29
CA ASN A 55 -0.33 27.02 -19.51
C ASN A 55 -1.11 28.32 -19.72
N LEU A 56 -1.48 28.63 -20.96
CA LEU A 56 -2.30 29.79 -21.27
C LEU A 56 -3.75 29.51 -20.83
N THR A 57 -4.28 30.38 -19.97
CA THR A 57 -5.68 30.33 -19.57
C THR A 57 -6.55 31.03 -20.61
N VAL A 58 -7.48 30.28 -21.17
CA VAL A 58 -8.47 30.76 -22.13
C VAL A 58 -9.84 30.74 -21.48
N LEU A 59 -10.56 31.86 -21.52
CA LEU A 59 -11.94 31.97 -21.06
C LEU A 59 -12.88 31.79 -22.24
N LEU A 60 -13.81 30.88 -22.12
CA LEU A 60 -14.91 30.65 -23.06
C LEU A 60 -16.15 31.36 -22.52
N THR A 61 -16.86 32.07 -23.36
CA THR A 61 -18.11 32.77 -23.03
C THR A 61 -19.23 32.24 -23.90
N ASP A 62 -20.47 32.54 -23.59
CA ASP A 62 -21.63 32.15 -24.39
C ASP A 62 -21.54 32.75 -25.84
N SER A 63 -20.79 33.81 -26.02
CA SER A 63 -20.52 34.42 -27.34
C SER A 63 -19.38 33.76 -28.11
N THR A 64 -18.63 32.83 -27.48
CA THR A 64 -17.50 32.14 -28.11
C THR A 64 -17.99 31.21 -29.22
N GLN A 65 -17.58 31.48 -30.45
CA GLN A 65 -17.95 30.65 -31.62
C GLN A 65 -16.97 29.44 -31.68
N VAL A 66 -17.49 28.23 -31.68
CA VAL A 66 -16.70 26.99 -31.86
C VAL A 66 -16.99 26.42 -33.24
N GLY A 67 -15.96 26.14 -34.02
CA GLY A 67 -16.16 25.67 -35.39
C GLY A 67 -15.07 24.66 -35.84
N GLN A 68 -15.56 23.65 -36.55
CA GLN A 68 -14.71 22.72 -37.28
C GLN A 68 -14.41 23.22 -38.66
N VAL A 69 -13.13 23.35 -39.01
CA VAL A 69 -12.69 23.76 -40.35
C VAL A 69 -12.75 22.58 -41.30
N GLN A 70 -13.44 22.70 -42.40
CA GLN A 70 -13.63 21.67 -43.43
C GLN A 70 -13.03 22.06 -44.75
N GLY A 71 -12.49 21.08 -45.50
CA GLY A 71 -12.00 21.22 -46.88
C GLY A 71 -10.58 21.75 -47.03
N VAL A 72 -10.00 21.50 -48.23
CA VAL A 72 -8.61 21.81 -48.57
C VAL A 72 -8.30 23.31 -48.49
N PHE A 73 -9.28 24.16 -48.78
CA PHE A 73 -9.13 25.59 -48.76
C PHE A 73 -9.65 26.29 -47.49
N LYS A 74 -10.01 25.51 -46.43
CA LYS A 74 -10.50 26.05 -45.14
C LYS A 74 -11.70 27.00 -45.25
N ALA A 75 -12.48 26.87 -46.34
CA ALA A 75 -13.54 27.81 -46.69
C ALA A 75 -14.89 27.55 -45.98
N ARG A 76 -15.08 26.37 -45.40
CA ARG A 76 -16.31 26.02 -44.70
C ARG A 76 -16.04 25.78 -43.22
N ARG A 77 -16.79 26.48 -42.39
CA ARG A 77 -16.80 26.20 -40.93
C ARG A 77 -18.14 25.51 -40.61
N LYS A 78 -18.06 24.35 -39.93
CA LYS A 78 -19.20 23.70 -39.32
C LYS A 78 -19.25 24.16 -37.87
N GLU A 79 -20.35 24.77 -37.47
CA GLU A 79 -20.60 25.08 -36.07
C GLU A 79 -20.59 23.82 -35.22
N MET A 80 -19.88 23.89 -34.09
CA MET A 80 -19.75 22.80 -33.16
C MET A 80 -20.07 23.28 -31.76
N SER A 81 -20.58 22.36 -30.94
CA SER A 81 -20.79 22.62 -29.51
C SER A 81 -19.45 22.81 -28.80
N MET A 82 -19.46 23.61 -27.75
CA MET A 82 -18.29 23.72 -26.83
C MET A 82 -17.86 22.36 -26.25
N ALA A 83 -18.77 21.37 -26.19
CA ALA A 83 -18.44 20.00 -25.76
C ALA A 83 -17.37 19.30 -26.63
N ALA A 84 -17.17 19.78 -27.87
CA ALA A 84 -16.12 19.26 -28.75
C ALA A 84 -14.70 19.69 -28.35
N LEU A 85 -14.57 20.70 -27.47
CA LEU A 85 -13.29 21.18 -26.96
C LEU A 85 -12.79 20.26 -25.86
N ILE A 86 -12.17 19.16 -26.23
CA ILE A 86 -11.68 18.11 -25.34
C ILE A 86 -10.15 18.19 -25.14
N PRO A 87 -9.59 17.72 -24.03
CA PRO A 87 -8.14 17.63 -23.84
C PRO A 87 -7.46 16.82 -24.96
N GLY A 88 -6.29 17.26 -25.39
CA GLY A 88 -5.56 16.66 -26.53
C GLY A 88 -5.94 17.21 -27.90
N LEU A 89 -7.01 18.02 -28.02
CA LEU A 89 -7.40 18.63 -29.28
C LEU A 89 -6.51 19.82 -29.64
N ALA A 90 -5.97 19.81 -30.85
CA ALA A 90 -5.27 20.95 -31.41
C ALA A 90 -6.27 22.03 -31.88
N VAL A 91 -6.15 23.23 -31.33
CA VAL A 91 -7.08 24.34 -31.59
C VAL A 91 -6.35 25.60 -31.97
N LYS A 92 -7.04 26.48 -32.71
CA LYS A 92 -6.69 27.86 -32.94
C LYS A 92 -7.73 28.73 -32.25
N VAL A 93 -7.26 29.58 -31.32
CA VAL A 93 -8.08 30.49 -30.54
C VAL A 93 -7.85 31.92 -31.02
N GLU A 94 -8.91 32.66 -31.27
CA GLU A 94 -8.90 34.09 -31.55
C GLU A 94 -9.63 34.78 -30.39
N GLY A 95 -9.04 35.84 -29.84
CA GLY A 95 -9.61 36.57 -28.73
C GLY A 95 -8.79 37.76 -28.28
N THR A 96 -9.14 38.30 -27.13
CA THR A 96 -8.44 39.46 -26.53
C THR A 96 -8.04 39.13 -25.11
N TYR A 97 -6.88 39.66 -24.65
CA TYR A 97 -6.47 39.49 -23.27
C TYR A 97 -7.26 40.42 -22.34
N ASN A 98 -7.69 39.87 -21.21
CA ASN A 98 -8.28 40.67 -20.12
C ASN A 98 -7.18 41.23 -19.19
N ASN A 99 -7.61 41.99 -18.18
CA ASN A 99 -6.70 42.63 -17.20
C ASN A 99 -5.99 41.56 -16.29
N GLN A 100 -6.43 40.29 -16.32
CA GLN A 100 -5.83 39.19 -15.57
C GLN A 100 -4.91 38.32 -16.45
N ASN A 101 -4.54 38.85 -17.65
CA ASN A 101 -3.71 38.14 -18.63
C ASN A 101 -4.28 36.78 -19.09
N GLN A 102 -5.62 36.66 -19.11
CA GLN A 102 -6.34 35.50 -19.63
C GLN A 102 -6.87 35.87 -21.03
N LEU A 103 -6.82 34.91 -21.95
CA LEU A 103 -7.31 35.09 -23.31
C LEU A 103 -8.85 34.83 -23.34
N VAL A 104 -9.63 35.88 -23.48
CA VAL A 104 -11.09 35.77 -23.68
C VAL A 104 -11.33 35.41 -25.14
N ALA A 105 -11.79 34.18 -25.38
CA ALA A 105 -11.96 33.63 -26.71
C ALA A 105 -13.21 34.19 -27.40
N THR A 106 -13.03 34.79 -28.57
CA THR A 106 -14.13 35.16 -29.48
C THR A 106 -14.46 33.98 -30.40
N SER A 107 -13.45 33.24 -30.86
CA SER A 107 -13.65 32.04 -31.67
C SER A 107 -12.60 30.98 -31.37
N VAL A 108 -13.01 29.72 -31.43
CA VAL A 108 -12.14 28.54 -31.33
C VAL A 108 -12.37 27.68 -32.56
N SER A 109 -11.34 27.34 -33.30
CA SER A 109 -11.43 26.52 -34.50
C SER A 109 -10.45 25.34 -34.45
N PHE A 110 -10.84 24.19 -35.02
CA PHE A 110 -10.02 22.99 -35.10
C PHE A 110 -10.31 22.19 -36.38
N LYS A 111 -9.45 21.24 -36.72
CA LYS A 111 -9.67 20.34 -37.86
C LYS A 111 -10.39 19.07 -37.42
N GLY A 112 -11.16 18.46 -38.36
CA GLY A 112 -11.89 17.24 -38.07
C GLY A 112 -11.01 16.07 -37.67
N ASN A 113 -9.91 15.88 -38.37
CA ASN A 113 -8.96 14.80 -38.07
C ASN A 113 -8.32 14.96 -36.66
N ASP A 114 -8.10 16.22 -36.24
CA ASP A 114 -7.52 16.49 -34.92
C ASP A 114 -8.51 16.12 -33.81
N LEU A 115 -9.82 16.29 -34.04
CA LEU A 115 -10.86 15.89 -33.12
C LEU A 115 -10.97 14.37 -33.01
N GLU A 116 -10.97 13.64 -34.14
CA GLU A 116 -11.00 12.19 -34.18
C GLU A 116 -9.78 11.60 -33.45
N GLN A 117 -8.60 12.18 -33.67
CA GLN A 117 -7.39 11.77 -32.99
C GLN A 117 -7.46 12.02 -31.48
N ALA A 118 -7.93 13.19 -31.06
CA ALA A 118 -8.08 13.52 -29.64
C ALA A 118 -9.11 12.58 -28.95
N GLN A 119 -10.21 12.22 -29.61
CA GLN A 119 -11.19 11.27 -29.12
C GLN A 119 -10.60 9.86 -28.96
N SER A 120 -9.83 9.41 -29.94
CA SER A 120 -9.15 8.10 -29.87
C SER A 120 -8.15 8.02 -28.73
N ILE A 121 -7.39 9.08 -28.51
CA ILE A 121 -6.43 9.19 -27.39
C ILE A 121 -7.19 9.17 -26.05
N GLN A 122 -8.29 9.89 -25.94
CA GLN A 122 -9.10 9.90 -24.71
C GLN A 122 -9.70 8.51 -24.39
N ALA A 123 -10.18 7.79 -25.41
CA ALA A 123 -10.68 6.42 -25.23
C ALA A 123 -9.60 5.50 -24.71
N GLY A 124 -8.40 5.53 -25.31
CA GLY A 124 -7.26 4.73 -24.86
C GLY A 124 -6.77 5.10 -23.46
N LEU A 125 -6.77 6.38 -23.09
CA LEU A 125 -6.45 6.85 -21.74
C LEU A 125 -7.46 6.32 -20.71
N HIS A 126 -8.76 6.31 -21.04
CA HIS A 126 -9.79 5.78 -20.15
C HIS A 126 -9.54 4.29 -19.85
N GLU A 127 -9.30 3.49 -20.89
CA GLU A 127 -8.98 2.06 -20.74
C GLU A 127 -7.71 1.85 -19.89
N THR A 128 -6.66 2.62 -20.16
CA THR A 128 -5.42 2.57 -19.37
C THR A 128 -5.65 2.92 -17.90
N HIS A 129 -6.52 3.89 -17.60
CA HIS A 129 -6.85 4.26 -16.22
C HIS A 129 -7.64 3.16 -15.50
N VAL A 130 -8.58 2.49 -16.18
CA VAL A 130 -9.30 1.35 -15.63
C VAL A 130 -8.34 0.22 -15.30
N GLN A 131 -7.46 -0.14 -16.25
CA GLN A 131 -6.46 -1.18 -16.04
C GLN A 131 -5.47 -0.85 -14.92
N ALA A 132 -5.01 0.39 -14.83
CA ALA A 132 -4.13 0.84 -13.75
C ALA A 132 -4.79 0.76 -12.37
N ARG A 133 -6.09 1.02 -12.30
CA ARG A 133 -6.89 0.88 -11.07
C ARG A 133 -7.03 -0.59 -10.65
N GLU A 134 -7.40 -1.46 -11.58
CA GLU A 134 -7.49 -2.90 -11.35
C GLU A 134 -6.14 -3.48 -10.90
N ASN A 135 -5.06 -3.12 -11.59
CA ASN A 135 -3.71 -3.54 -11.21
C ASN A 135 -3.34 -3.07 -9.80
N LYS A 136 -3.71 -1.84 -9.42
CA LYS A 136 -3.47 -1.33 -8.08
C LYS A 136 -4.24 -2.12 -7.01
N GLU A 137 -5.48 -2.48 -7.28
CA GLU A 137 -6.30 -3.30 -6.39
C GLU A 137 -5.69 -4.70 -6.22
N GLN A 138 -5.25 -5.34 -7.33
CA GLN A 138 -4.56 -6.62 -7.29
C GLN A 138 -3.24 -6.57 -6.52
N ILE A 139 -2.42 -5.53 -6.73
CA ILE A 139 -1.17 -5.33 -5.99
C ILE A 139 -1.45 -5.21 -4.49
N THR A 140 -2.50 -4.49 -4.10
CA THR A 140 -2.89 -4.33 -2.69
C THR A 140 -3.31 -5.67 -2.09
N ALA A 141 -4.14 -6.45 -2.80
CA ALA A 141 -4.55 -7.77 -2.37
C ALA A 141 -3.37 -8.75 -2.25
N ASN A 142 -2.48 -8.77 -3.24
CA ASN A 142 -1.28 -9.61 -3.23
C ASN A 142 -0.35 -9.23 -2.07
N LYS A 143 -0.18 -7.93 -1.80
CA LYS A 143 0.62 -7.48 -0.67
C LYS A 143 0.04 -7.98 0.66
N ALA A 144 -1.26 -7.86 0.86
CA ALA A 144 -1.92 -8.37 2.06
C ALA A 144 -1.75 -9.89 2.23
N ALA A 145 -1.84 -10.66 1.13
CA ALA A 145 -1.60 -12.09 1.14
C ALA A 145 -0.14 -12.46 1.48
N ILE A 146 0.82 -11.69 0.94
CA ILE A 146 2.25 -11.85 1.25
C ILE A 146 2.52 -11.53 2.72
N ASP A 147 1.97 -10.43 3.24
CA ASP A 147 2.14 -10.04 4.64
C ASP A 147 1.55 -11.10 5.59
N ALA A 148 0.37 -11.65 5.26
CA ALA A 148 -0.24 -12.74 6.00
C ALA A 148 0.60 -14.04 5.96
N ALA A 149 1.14 -14.39 4.79
CA ALA A 149 2.03 -15.54 4.64
C ALA A 149 3.34 -15.33 5.44
N SER A 150 3.94 -14.15 5.38
CA SER A 150 5.15 -13.80 6.12
C SER A 150 4.94 -13.87 7.64
N ALA A 151 3.79 -13.39 8.12
CA ALA A 151 3.43 -13.50 9.54
C ALA A 151 3.31 -14.96 9.98
N ARG A 152 2.77 -15.84 9.13
CA ARG A 152 2.70 -17.30 9.41
C ARG A 152 4.10 -17.92 9.44
N PHE A 153 4.98 -17.55 8.52
CA PHE A 153 6.38 -18.01 8.53
C PHE A 153 7.11 -17.62 9.81
N GLY A 154 6.86 -16.42 10.33
CA GLY A 154 7.43 -15.99 11.60
C GLY A 154 6.93 -16.76 12.82
N GLN A 155 5.88 -17.58 12.69
CA GLN A 155 5.30 -18.40 13.75
C GLN A 155 5.61 -19.90 13.60
N LEU A 156 6.45 -20.29 12.64
CA LEU A 156 6.79 -21.70 12.40
C LEU A 156 7.46 -22.38 13.60
N ASP A 157 8.19 -21.63 14.41
CA ASP A 157 8.84 -22.13 15.62
C ASP A 157 7.99 -21.97 16.89
N ASP A 158 6.79 -21.38 16.75
CA ASP A 158 5.86 -21.16 17.85
C ASP A 158 4.77 -22.24 17.90
N TYR A 159 4.52 -22.76 19.10
CA TYR A 159 3.55 -23.82 19.30
C TYR A 159 2.55 -23.48 20.40
N TYR A 160 1.29 -23.90 20.19
CA TYR A 160 0.31 -24.04 21.27
C TYR A 160 0.45 -25.42 21.90
N ILE A 161 0.43 -25.50 23.22
CA ILE A 161 0.27 -26.78 23.94
C ILE A 161 -1.22 -27.08 23.96
N ARG A 162 -1.64 -28.12 23.24
CA ARG A 162 -3.05 -28.51 23.12
C ARG A 162 -3.47 -29.51 24.20
N ASP A 163 -2.56 -30.40 24.60
CA ASP A 163 -2.72 -31.34 25.70
C ASP A 163 -1.34 -31.70 26.26
N GLN A 164 -1.28 -32.12 27.51
CA GLN A 164 -0.05 -32.65 28.09
C GLN A 164 -0.35 -33.66 29.17
N MET A 165 0.58 -34.60 29.36
CA MET A 165 0.59 -35.50 30.49
C MET A 165 2.00 -35.70 31.03
N THR A 166 2.09 -36.14 32.27
CA THR A 166 3.35 -36.48 32.95
C THR A 166 3.30 -37.90 33.42
N VAL A 167 4.32 -38.68 33.13
CA VAL A 167 4.53 -40.03 33.63
C VAL A 167 5.75 -40.08 34.55
N TYR A 168 5.67 -40.82 35.64
CA TYR A 168 6.71 -40.91 36.65
C TYR A 168 7.39 -42.27 36.62
N PHE A 169 8.66 -42.28 37.03
CA PHE A 169 9.50 -43.46 37.03
C PHE A 169 10.06 -43.76 38.44
N SER A 170 10.16 -45.04 38.76
CA SER A 170 10.88 -45.45 39.94
C SER A 170 12.37 -45.17 39.86
N ASN A 171 13.05 -45.22 40.98
CA ASN A 171 14.50 -44.96 41.03
C ASN A 171 15.28 -45.95 40.17
N GLY A 172 16.12 -45.46 39.27
CA GLY A 172 16.89 -46.27 38.32
C GLY A 172 16.07 -46.92 37.18
N GLU A 173 14.73 -46.86 37.22
CA GLU A 173 13.91 -47.47 36.20
C GLU A 173 13.79 -46.57 34.94
N VAL A 174 13.79 -47.26 33.78
CA VAL A 174 13.59 -46.65 32.44
C VAL A 174 12.37 -47.26 31.73
N LYS A 175 11.86 -48.41 32.24
CA LYS A 175 10.64 -49.03 31.74
C LYS A 175 9.43 -48.29 32.28
N LEU A 176 8.49 -47.95 31.37
CA LEU A 176 7.25 -47.33 31.77
C LEU A 176 6.36 -48.30 32.60
N ASP A 177 5.81 -47.80 33.68
CA ASP A 177 4.77 -48.53 34.44
C ASP A 177 3.52 -48.68 33.53
N PRO A 178 3.02 -49.91 33.32
CA PRO A 178 1.87 -50.17 32.44
C PRO A 178 0.62 -49.35 32.77
N LYS A 179 0.46 -48.87 34.00
CA LYS A 179 -0.69 -48.05 34.40
C LYS A 179 -0.83 -46.76 33.60
N TYR A 180 0.28 -46.20 33.05
CA TYR A 180 0.28 -44.99 32.25
C TYR A 180 -0.05 -45.23 30.76
N THR A 181 0.01 -46.48 30.30
CA THR A 181 -0.20 -46.82 28.88
C THR A 181 -1.58 -46.39 28.38
N PRO A 182 -2.71 -46.63 29.05
CA PRO A 182 -4.03 -46.24 28.58
C PRO A 182 -4.15 -44.73 28.40
N GLU A 183 -3.58 -43.94 29.32
CA GLU A 183 -3.62 -42.47 29.26
C GLU A 183 -2.75 -41.92 28.15
N LEU A 184 -1.55 -42.49 27.89
CA LEU A 184 -0.71 -42.18 26.76
C LEU A 184 -1.41 -42.44 25.42
N LEU A 185 -2.09 -43.56 25.30
CA LEU A 185 -2.85 -43.89 24.09
C LEU A 185 -4.04 -42.96 23.89
N ALA A 186 -4.73 -42.58 24.97
CA ALA A 186 -5.79 -41.58 24.91
C ALA A 186 -5.27 -40.21 24.45
N LEU A 187 -4.10 -39.75 24.93
CA LEU A 187 -3.46 -38.54 24.49
C LEU A 187 -3.08 -38.61 22.99
N ALA A 188 -2.54 -39.77 22.55
CA ALA A 188 -2.23 -39.99 21.14
C ALA A 188 -3.49 -39.91 20.24
N GLN A 189 -4.60 -40.50 20.67
CA GLN A 189 -5.89 -40.45 19.96
C GLN A 189 -6.43 -39.01 19.86
N LYS A 190 -6.33 -38.22 20.93
CA LYS A 190 -6.75 -36.79 20.94
C LYS A 190 -5.88 -35.93 20.05
N ALA A 191 -4.62 -36.29 19.85
CA ALA A 191 -3.70 -35.53 19.00
C ALA A 191 -4.04 -35.68 17.51
N GLN A 192 -4.47 -36.86 17.07
CA GLN A 192 -4.65 -37.18 15.63
C GLN A 192 -5.58 -36.23 14.86
N PRO A 193 -6.73 -35.76 15.38
CA PRO A 193 -7.61 -34.82 14.67
C PRO A 193 -7.08 -33.37 14.63
N ILE A 194 -6.02 -33.06 15.36
CA ILE A 194 -5.48 -31.71 15.40
C ILE A 194 -4.61 -31.46 14.15
N ASN A 195 -5.02 -30.50 13.33
CA ASN A 195 -4.26 -30.16 12.14
C ASN A 195 -2.83 -29.71 12.50
N GLY A 196 -1.83 -30.35 11.86
CA GLY A 196 -0.42 -30.00 12.07
C GLY A 196 0.12 -30.25 13.48
N TYR A 197 -0.45 -31.24 14.19
CA TYR A 197 0.06 -31.60 15.50
C TYR A 197 1.49 -32.16 15.45
N MET A 198 2.21 -31.97 16.56
CA MET A 198 3.51 -32.58 16.85
C MET A 198 3.49 -33.09 18.28
N ILE A 199 4.23 -34.12 18.54
CA ILE A 199 4.39 -34.71 19.92
C ILE A 199 5.80 -34.36 20.40
N GLU A 200 5.87 -33.71 21.55
CA GLU A 200 7.11 -33.43 22.27
C GLU A 200 7.21 -34.40 23.45
N VAL A 201 8.34 -35.06 23.63
CA VAL A 201 8.64 -35.95 24.76
C VAL A 201 9.93 -35.47 25.41
N LYS A 202 9.87 -35.09 26.69
CA LYS A 202 11.04 -34.65 27.47
C LYS A 202 11.20 -35.49 28.72
N GLY A 203 12.34 -36.17 28.87
CA GLY A 203 12.70 -36.95 30.03
C GLY A 203 13.52 -36.12 31.03
N TYR A 204 13.29 -36.39 32.31
CA TYR A 204 13.97 -35.74 33.43
C TYR A 204 14.43 -36.78 34.47
N ALA A 205 15.46 -36.41 35.22
CA ALA A 205 15.95 -37.22 36.34
C ALA A 205 16.02 -36.33 37.61
N SER A 206 16.07 -36.95 38.79
CA SER A 206 16.46 -36.28 40.02
C SER A 206 17.95 -35.94 39.97
N SER A 207 18.43 -35.05 40.84
CA SER A 207 19.88 -34.69 40.93
C SER A 207 20.69 -35.74 41.71
N VAL A 208 20.10 -36.86 42.10
CA VAL A 208 20.80 -37.92 42.81
C VAL A 208 21.59 -38.76 41.81
N GLY A 209 22.91 -38.88 42.04
CA GLY A 209 23.81 -39.61 41.19
C GLY A 209 24.78 -38.69 40.39
N SER A 210 25.32 -39.21 39.29
CA SER A 210 26.15 -38.39 38.41
C SER A 210 25.35 -37.73 37.30
N VAL A 211 25.75 -36.53 36.87
CA VAL A 211 25.15 -35.79 35.75
C VAL A 211 25.04 -36.68 34.49
N THR A 212 26.11 -37.42 34.18
CA THR A 212 26.15 -38.33 33.02
C THR A 212 25.10 -39.45 33.11
N LEU A 213 24.95 -40.05 34.29
CA LEU A 213 23.95 -41.08 34.52
C LEU A 213 22.53 -40.50 34.42
N ASN A 214 22.29 -39.34 35.00
CA ASN A 214 21.01 -38.66 34.96
C ASN A 214 20.65 -38.22 33.54
N GLN A 215 21.62 -37.80 32.74
CA GLN A 215 21.43 -37.55 31.32
C GLN A 215 20.96 -38.81 30.58
N GLN A 216 21.68 -39.92 30.76
CA GLN A 216 21.30 -41.21 30.14
C GLN A 216 19.93 -41.70 30.60
N LEU A 217 19.64 -41.69 31.90
CA LEU A 217 18.33 -42.08 32.41
C LEU A 217 17.18 -41.23 31.85
N SER A 218 17.39 -39.95 31.70
CA SER A 218 16.37 -39.07 31.12
C SER A 218 16.12 -39.37 29.64
N GLU A 219 17.18 -39.68 28.88
CA GLU A 219 17.09 -40.10 27.47
C GLU A 219 16.36 -41.45 27.33
N ASP A 220 16.75 -42.47 28.09
CA ASP A 220 16.17 -43.79 28.02
C ASP A 220 14.68 -43.80 28.41
N ARG A 221 14.29 -42.97 29.38
CA ARG A 221 12.89 -42.76 29.76
C ARG A 221 12.09 -42.12 28.66
N ALA A 222 12.63 -41.04 28.06
CA ALA A 222 11.99 -40.37 26.93
C ALA A 222 11.82 -41.32 25.74
N ASN A 223 12.83 -42.11 25.41
CA ASN A 223 12.79 -43.12 24.35
C ASN A 223 11.77 -44.21 24.62
N SER A 224 11.66 -44.68 25.89
CA SER A 224 10.65 -45.70 26.31
C SER A 224 9.23 -45.20 26.06
N VAL A 225 8.92 -43.96 26.42
CA VAL A 225 7.59 -43.34 26.17
C VAL A 225 7.35 -43.11 24.69
N THR A 226 8.35 -42.61 23.97
CA THR A 226 8.30 -42.39 22.52
C THR A 226 7.96 -43.70 21.77
N ASN A 227 8.61 -44.80 22.13
CA ASN A 227 8.34 -46.09 21.51
C ASN A 227 6.88 -46.55 21.71
N ILE A 228 6.29 -46.32 22.87
CA ILE A 228 4.89 -46.65 23.11
C ILE A 228 3.97 -45.79 22.24
N LEU A 229 4.21 -44.48 22.16
CA LEU A 229 3.41 -43.58 21.33
C LEU A 229 3.47 -43.96 19.83
N ILE A 230 4.64 -44.35 19.33
CA ILE A 230 4.79 -44.80 17.94
C ILE A 230 4.15 -46.16 17.71
N GLN A 231 4.51 -47.18 18.53
CA GLN A 231 4.12 -48.57 18.26
C GLN A 231 2.67 -48.88 18.63
N GLN A 232 2.19 -48.35 19.74
CA GLN A 232 0.85 -48.61 20.24
C GLN A 232 -0.12 -47.44 20.02
N GLY A 233 0.37 -46.21 20.15
CA GLY A 233 -0.40 -44.99 19.91
C GLY A 233 -0.55 -44.64 18.41
N HIS A 234 0.17 -45.37 17.52
CA HIS A 234 0.16 -45.16 16.06
C HIS A 234 0.48 -43.74 15.66
N ILE A 235 1.32 -43.04 16.45
CA ILE A 235 1.80 -41.71 16.08
C ILE A 235 2.90 -41.85 15.00
N PRO A 236 2.75 -41.24 13.82
CA PRO A 236 3.77 -41.28 12.78
C PRO A 236 5.07 -40.64 13.26
N LEU A 237 6.21 -41.20 12.89
CA LEU A 237 7.54 -40.64 13.24
C LEU A 237 7.70 -39.23 12.79
N THR A 238 7.09 -38.83 11.66
CA THR A 238 7.07 -37.46 11.12
C THR A 238 6.30 -36.47 11.99
N ARG A 239 5.57 -36.93 13.00
CA ARG A 239 4.84 -36.12 13.97
C ARG A 239 5.53 -36.09 15.34
N MET A 240 6.66 -36.80 15.50
CA MET A 240 7.46 -36.80 16.72
C MET A 240 8.57 -35.78 16.62
N LEU A 241 8.71 -34.89 17.61
CA LEU A 241 9.94 -34.14 17.80
C LEU A 241 11.00 -35.09 18.38
N ALA A 242 12.28 -34.79 18.16
CA ALA A 242 13.35 -35.58 18.76
C ALA A 242 13.18 -35.63 20.30
N PRO A 243 13.24 -36.81 20.92
CA PRO A 243 13.11 -36.93 22.37
C PRO A 243 14.16 -36.10 23.09
N GLY A 244 13.75 -35.28 24.06
CA GLY A 244 14.64 -34.40 24.82
C GLY A 244 15.15 -35.09 26.09
N ALA A 245 16.44 -35.28 26.25
CA ALA A 245 17.10 -35.68 27.47
C ALA A 245 17.47 -34.45 28.28
N MET A 246 16.73 -34.16 29.34
CA MET A 246 16.91 -32.94 30.15
C MET A 246 17.77 -33.17 31.39
N GLY A 247 18.17 -34.42 31.65
CA GLY A 247 18.98 -34.76 32.80
C GLY A 247 18.35 -34.32 34.11
N GLU A 248 19.11 -33.72 34.96
CA GLU A 248 18.69 -33.14 36.24
C GLU A 248 18.26 -31.66 36.15
N SER A 249 18.07 -31.13 34.95
CA SER A 249 17.58 -29.75 34.76
C SER A 249 16.07 -29.64 35.03
N HIS A 250 15.60 -28.42 35.32
CA HIS A 250 14.17 -28.10 35.50
C HIS A 250 13.46 -28.95 36.55
N GLN A 251 14.06 -29.05 37.72
CA GLN A 251 13.48 -29.74 38.89
C GLN A 251 12.13 -29.10 39.26
N VAL A 252 11.14 -29.92 39.57
CA VAL A 252 9.80 -29.51 40.00
C VAL A 252 9.56 -29.80 41.48
N GLY A 253 10.21 -30.84 42.01
CA GLY A 253 10.19 -31.21 43.42
C GLY A 253 11.50 -30.91 44.11
N ASP A 254 11.50 -30.80 45.44
CA ASP A 254 12.70 -30.58 46.23
C ASP A 254 13.54 -31.90 46.28
N ASP A 255 14.67 -31.94 45.61
CA ASP A 255 15.55 -33.11 45.55
C ASP A 255 16.16 -33.53 46.90
N LYS A 256 15.97 -32.75 47.96
CA LYS A 256 16.33 -33.13 49.32
C LYS A 256 15.35 -34.08 49.95
N THR A 257 14.16 -34.25 49.37
CA THR A 257 13.11 -35.14 49.85
C THR A 257 12.91 -36.32 48.90
N ALA A 258 12.49 -37.46 49.41
CA ALA A 258 12.21 -38.64 48.60
C ALA A 258 11.03 -38.40 47.65
N GLU A 259 10.03 -37.64 48.09
CA GLU A 259 8.85 -37.24 47.32
C GLU A 259 9.27 -36.34 46.15
N GLY A 260 10.06 -35.27 46.38
CA GLY A 260 10.50 -34.39 45.33
C GLY A 260 11.43 -35.06 44.33
N GLN A 261 12.30 -35.97 44.77
CA GLN A 261 13.08 -36.81 43.84
C GLN A 261 12.17 -37.68 42.96
N ALA A 262 11.08 -38.21 43.50
CA ALA A 262 10.13 -39.00 42.74
C ALA A 262 9.39 -38.13 41.68
N GLU A 263 9.04 -36.89 42.01
CA GLU A 263 8.45 -35.93 41.08
C GLU A 263 9.42 -35.54 39.95
N ASN A 264 10.71 -35.46 40.25
CA ASN A 264 11.73 -35.12 39.29
C ASN A 264 12.05 -36.25 38.30
N ARG A 265 11.86 -37.52 38.66
CA ARG A 265 11.98 -38.70 37.80
C ARG A 265 10.76 -38.85 36.92
N ARG A 266 10.61 -37.98 35.91
CA ARG A 266 9.42 -37.89 35.06
C ARG A 266 9.74 -37.82 33.58
N VAL A 267 8.73 -38.10 32.76
CA VAL A 267 8.69 -37.74 31.35
C VAL A 267 7.44 -36.89 31.14
N VAL A 268 7.61 -35.75 30.48
CA VAL A 268 6.52 -34.89 30.08
C VAL A 268 6.27 -35.11 28.61
N VAL A 269 5.02 -35.42 28.25
CA VAL A 269 4.55 -35.55 26.87
C VAL A 269 3.61 -34.40 26.61
N ARG A 270 3.84 -33.68 25.51
CA ARG A 270 3.01 -32.57 25.06
C ARG A 270 2.51 -32.78 23.65
N VAL A 271 1.24 -32.51 23.43
CA VAL A 271 0.67 -32.34 22.09
C VAL A 271 0.81 -30.85 21.72
N LEU A 272 1.60 -30.62 20.73
CA LEU A 272 1.89 -29.26 20.22
C LEU A 272 1.14 -29.05 18.91
N GLN A 273 0.70 -27.82 18.66
CA GLN A 273 0.20 -27.40 17.35
C GLN A 273 0.92 -26.12 16.94
N ASN A 274 1.51 -26.13 15.75
CA ASN A 274 2.21 -24.97 15.23
C ASN A 274 1.24 -23.79 15.05
N LYS A 275 1.59 -22.61 15.53
CA LYS A 275 0.75 -21.42 15.49
C LYS A 275 0.46 -20.97 14.06
N ALA A 276 1.43 -21.15 13.15
CA ALA A 276 1.28 -20.74 11.75
C ALA A 276 0.15 -21.49 11.00
N ILE A 277 -0.19 -22.72 11.45
CA ILE A 277 -1.21 -23.57 10.83
C ILE A 277 -2.43 -23.81 11.71
N ALA A 278 -2.44 -23.31 12.94
CA ALA A 278 -3.56 -23.51 13.89
C ALA A 278 -4.87 -22.82 13.45
N GLY A 279 -4.83 -21.91 12.53
CA GLY A 279 -5.97 -21.13 12.02
C GLY A 279 -6.38 -21.45 10.57
N ILE A 280 -5.89 -22.58 10.01
CA ILE A 280 -6.19 -22.98 8.63
C ILE A 280 -7.19 -24.12 8.63
#